data_51bc2d01ef6a6e7ccaea2c6cc536f6a3
#
_entry.id   51bc2d01ef6a6e7ccaea2c6cc536f6a3
#
_cell.length_a   1.000
_cell.length_b   1.000
_cell.length_c   1.000
_cell.angle_alpha   90.00
_cell.angle_beta   90.00
_cell.angle_gamma   90.00
#
_symmetry.space_group_name_H-M   'P 1'
#
loop_
_entity.id
_entity.type
_entity.pdbx_description
1 polymer ?
#
loop_
_entity_poly.entity_id
_entity_poly.type
_entity_poly.pdbx_seq_one_letter_code
_entity_poly.pdbx_strand_id
1 'polypeptide(L)'
;MTYDVTVSGERIERLLGALVDSEIRATAEELLREIVGLYGAGLERVMAIVTEAGAAGALRDLVEDPLVAGLLVLHDLHPLTTAERVRAALDGHPAELLSVEGGVVRVRLKGACGCPSSRITVTESIERAIARVAPEVARVDVESPVRDAVTLLQIGRRPA
;
A
#
# COMPACT_ATOMS: atom_id res chain seq x y z
N MET A 1 10.10 3.63 -21.54
CA MET A 1 10.65 2.87 -20.40
C MET A 1 9.76 3.21 -19.21
N THR A 2 9.03 2.24 -18.68
CA THR A 2 8.21 2.46 -17.50
C THR A 2 9.13 2.29 -16.27
N TYR A 3 9.35 3.37 -15.53
CA TYR A 3 10.07 3.31 -14.25
C TYR A 3 9.09 2.85 -13.17
N ASP A 4 9.55 1.92 -12.32
CA ASP A 4 8.83 1.44 -11.16
C ASP A 4 9.72 1.67 -9.92
N VAL A 5 9.17 2.37 -8.93
CA VAL A 5 9.91 2.76 -7.71
C VAL A 5 10.38 1.54 -6.93
N THR A 6 9.51 0.51 -6.82
CA THR A 6 9.83 -0.73 -6.10
C THR A 6 10.98 -1.48 -6.76
N VAL A 7 10.90 -1.67 -8.08
CA VAL A 7 11.96 -2.35 -8.87
C VAL A 7 13.29 -1.59 -8.79
N SER A 8 13.22 -0.26 -8.79
CA SER A 8 14.41 0.58 -8.64
C SER A 8 15.03 0.45 -7.25
N GLY A 9 14.22 0.40 -6.19
CA GLY A 9 14.65 0.19 -4.81
C GLY A 9 15.39 -1.15 -4.66
N GLU A 10 14.78 -2.25 -5.10
CA GLU A 10 15.39 -3.59 -5.06
C GLU A 10 16.74 -3.65 -5.82
N ARG A 11 16.85 -2.91 -6.93
CA ARG A 11 18.08 -2.82 -7.68
C ARG A 11 19.17 -2.06 -6.92
N ILE A 12 18.82 -0.95 -6.27
CA ILE A 12 19.74 -0.17 -5.42
C ILE A 12 20.24 -1.02 -4.27
N GLU A 13 19.37 -1.70 -3.53
CA GLU A 13 19.73 -2.59 -2.44
C GLU A 13 20.69 -3.70 -2.89
N ARG A 14 20.41 -4.31 -4.03
CA ARG A 14 21.29 -5.34 -4.59
C ARG A 14 22.67 -4.79 -4.96
N LEU A 15 22.74 -3.58 -5.51
CA LEU A 15 24.02 -2.93 -5.85
C LEU A 15 24.81 -2.57 -4.59
N LEU A 16 24.16 -2.02 -3.56
CA LEU A 16 24.80 -1.76 -2.26
C LEU A 16 25.28 -3.04 -1.58
N GLY A 17 24.46 -4.11 -1.64
CA GLY A 17 24.81 -5.43 -1.11
C GLY A 17 25.99 -6.10 -1.82
N ALA A 18 26.26 -5.74 -3.08
CA ALA A 18 27.42 -6.23 -3.82
C ALA A 18 28.75 -5.54 -3.43
N LEU A 19 28.69 -4.41 -2.72
CA LEU A 19 29.88 -3.73 -2.22
C LEU A 19 30.44 -4.50 -0.99
N VAL A 20 31.56 -5.16 -1.18
CA VAL A 20 32.20 -5.98 -0.13
C VAL A 20 32.90 -5.10 0.90
N ASP A 21 33.52 -4.00 0.46
CA ASP A 21 34.22 -3.06 1.32
C ASP A 21 33.22 -2.19 2.11
N SER A 22 33.35 -2.21 3.44
CA SER A 22 32.43 -1.51 4.33
C SER A 22 32.53 0.01 4.27
N GLU A 23 33.72 0.57 4.00
CA GLU A 23 33.91 2.02 3.88
C GLU A 23 33.34 2.54 2.56
N ILE A 24 33.56 1.79 1.47
CA ILE A 24 32.96 2.12 0.18
C ILE A 24 31.44 2.04 0.25
N ARG A 25 30.89 1.02 0.92
CA ARG A 25 29.46 0.87 1.11
C ARG A 25 28.88 2.04 1.91
N ALA A 26 29.49 2.41 3.04
CA ALA A 26 29.05 3.53 3.86
C ALA A 26 29.04 4.84 3.07
N THR A 27 30.07 5.09 2.28
CA THR A 27 30.16 6.29 1.41
C THR A 27 29.06 6.26 0.33
N ALA A 28 28.78 5.11 -0.27
CA ALA A 28 27.73 4.97 -1.27
C ALA A 28 26.32 5.18 -0.66
N GLU A 29 26.08 4.69 0.55
CA GLU A 29 24.83 4.90 1.29
C GLU A 29 24.64 6.38 1.66
N GLU A 30 25.73 7.06 2.08
CA GLU A 30 25.68 8.49 2.38
C GLU A 30 25.39 9.31 1.12
N LEU A 31 26.10 9.06 0.01
CA LEU A 31 25.82 9.69 -1.26
C LEU A 31 24.38 9.49 -1.73
N LEU A 32 23.87 8.26 -1.62
CA LEU A 32 22.48 7.96 -1.95
C LEU A 32 21.50 8.75 -1.08
N ARG A 33 21.76 8.86 0.22
CA ARG A 33 20.93 9.61 1.16
C ARG A 33 20.88 11.10 0.79
N GLU A 34 22.02 11.70 0.44
CA GLU A 34 22.09 13.08 -0.01
C GLU A 34 21.30 13.31 -1.30
N ILE A 35 21.44 12.40 -2.28
CA ILE A 35 20.69 12.49 -3.53
C ILE A 35 19.18 12.37 -3.29
N VAL A 36 18.76 11.38 -2.51
CA VAL A 36 17.34 11.17 -2.17
C VAL A 36 16.80 12.38 -1.42
N GLY A 37 17.56 12.94 -0.46
CA GLY A 37 17.17 14.15 0.27
C GLY A 37 16.98 15.35 -0.66
N LEU A 38 17.92 15.57 -1.60
CA LEU A 38 17.82 16.67 -2.56
C LEU A 38 16.56 16.54 -3.46
N TYR A 39 16.29 15.34 -3.97
CA TYR A 39 15.11 15.11 -4.79
C TYR A 39 13.82 15.24 -3.98
N GLY A 40 13.81 14.79 -2.71
CA GLY A 40 12.68 14.96 -1.80
C GLY A 40 12.36 16.45 -1.55
N ALA A 41 13.37 17.25 -1.24
CA ALA A 41 13.20 18.71 -1.07
C ALA A 41 12.70 19.39 -2.36
N GLY A 42 13.19 18.98 -3.51
CA GLY A 42 12.71 19.48 -4.80
C GLY A 42 11.24 19.12 -5.05
N LEU A 43 10.86 17.89 -4.74
CA LEU A 43 9.47 17.41 -4.89
C LEU A 43 8.53 18.12 -3.91
N GLU A 44 8.95 18.31 -2.66
CA GLU A 44 8.21 19.11 -1.67
C GLU A 44 7.92 20.52 -2.18
N ARG A 45 8.92 21.17 -2.79
CA ARG A 45 8.75 22.51 -3.38
C ARG A 45 7.78 22.50 -4.56
N VAL A 46 7.81 21.47 -5.41
CA VAL A 46 6.85 21.30 -6.50
C VAL A 46 5.42 21.17 -5.95
N MET A 47 5.22 20.33 -4.93
CA MET A 47 3.93 20.15 -4.27
C MET A 47 3.42 21.45 -3.65
N ALA A 48 4.29 22.20 -2.99
CA ALA A 48 3.95 23.52 -2.43
C ALA A 48 3.48 24.49 -3.52
N ILE A 49 4.21 24.60 -4.63
CA ILE A 49 3.87 25.49 -5.75
C ILE A 49 2.52 25.12 -6.36
N VAL A 50 2.26 23.84 -6.60
CA VAL A 50 1.00 23.36 -7.18
C VAL A 50 -0.18 23.66 -6.25
N THR A 51 0.03 23.48 -4.93
CA THR A 51 -0.98 23.76 -3.90
C THR A 51 -1.25 25.25 -3.76
N GLU A 52 -0.21 26.08 -3.67
CA GLU A 52 -0.30 27.56 -3.60
C GLU A 52 -1.00 28.15 -4.83
N ALA A 53 -0.78 27.57 -5.99
CA ALA A 53 -1.45 27.98 -7.23
C ALA A 53 -2.92 27.57 -7.29
N GLY A 54 -3.44 26.79 -6.35
CA GLY A 54 -4.80 26.25 -6.35
C GLY A 54 -5.08 25.32 -7.51
N ALA A 55 -4.05 24.68 -8.08
CA ALA A 55 -4.15 23.85 -9.27
C ALA A 55 -4.62 22.42 -8.92
N ALA A 56 -5.85 22.30 -8.41
CA ALA A 56 -6.42 21.02 -7.96
C ALA A 56 -6.45 19.93 -9.02
N GLY A 57 -6.58 20.30 -10.31
CA GLY A 57 -6.49 19.37 -11.42
C GLY A 57 -5.09 18.78 -11.55
N ALA A 58 -4.05 19.62 -11.54
CA ALA A 58 -2.67 19.17 -11.61
C ALA A 58 -2.28 18.31 -10.39
N LEU A 59 -2.76 18.66 -9.19
CA LEU A 59 -2.53 17.84 -7.99
C LEU A 59 -3.14 16.45 -8.14
N ARG A 60 -4.35 16.37 -8.70
CA ARG A 60 -5.00 15.08 -8.98
C ARG A 60 -4.19 14.26 -9.98
N ASP A 61 -3.80 14.88 -11.09
CA ASP A 61 -3.02 14.21 -12.14
C ASP A 61 -1.67 13.67 -11.59
N LEU A 62 -1.02 14.40 -10.68
CA LEU A 62 0.22 13.98 -10.02
C LEU A 62 0.01 12.75 -9.14
N VAL A 63 -1.09 12.67 -8.38
CA VAL A 63 -1.36 11.52 -7.48
C VAL A 63 -1.96 10.32 -8.22
N GLU A 64 -2.52 10.52 -9.41
CA GLU A 64 -3.02 9.44 -10.28
C GLU A 64 -1.90 8.79 -11.11
N ASP A 65 -0.78 9.48 -11.33
CA ASP A 65 0.39 8.90 -12.00
C ASP A 65 1.13 7.95 -11.04
N PRO A 66 1.28 6.65 -11.39
CA PRO A 66 1.83 5.66 -10.46
C PRO A 66 3.29 5.93 -10.06
N LEU A 67 4.10 6.52 -10.95
CA LEU A 67 5.48 6.84 -10.64
C LEU A 67 5.57 8.03 -9.68
N VAL A 68 4.82 9.09 -9.97
CA VAL A 68 4.79 10.29 -9.13
C VAL A 68 4.20 9.96 -7.76
N ALA A 69 3.07 9.24 -7.71
CA ALA A 69 2.46 8.78 -6.46
C ALA A 69 3.45 7.98 -5.61
N GLY A 70 4.19 7.04 -6.22
CA GLY A 70 5.23 6.26 -5.52
C GLY A 70 6.35 7.13 -4.95
N LEU A 71 6.79 8.16 -5.69
CA LEU A 71 7.79 9.11 -5.20
C LEU A 71 7.23 9.99 -4.07
N LEU A 72 5.99 10.45 -4.17
CA LEU A 72 5.33 11.22 -3.10
C LEU A 72 5.22 10.40 -1.81
N VAL A 73 4.91 9.10 -1.93
CA VAL A 73 4.87 8.18 -0.77
C VAL A 73 6.27 8.00 -0.18
N LEU A 74 7.28 7.79 -1.02
CA LEU A 74 8.68 7.60 -0.57
C LEU A 74 9.20 8.78 0.25
N HIS A 75 8.72 9.99 -0.02
CA HIS A 75 9.13 11.23 0.64
C HIS A 75 8.10 11.78 1.64
N ASP A 76 7.09 11.00 2.03
CA ASP A 76 6.00 11.43 2.94
C ASP A 76 5.23 12.67 2.45
N LEU A 77 5.19 12.91 1.15
CA LEU A 77 4.54 14.06 0.52
C LEU A 77 3.18 13.74 -0.11
N HIS A 78 2.72 12.50 -0.02
CA HIS A 78 1.45 12.10 -0.61
C HIS A 78 0.28 12.75 0.16
N PRO A 79 -0.66 13.46 -0.51
CA PRO A 79 -1.73 14.20 0.16
C PRO A 79 -2.73 13.32 0.91
N LEU A 80 -2.86 12.04 0.49
CA LEU A 80 -3.68 11.06 1.18
C LEU A 80 -2.84 10.22 2.14
N THR A 81 -3.37 9.98 3.32
CA THR A 81 -2.79 9.03 4.28
C THR A 81 -2.78 7.61 3.73
N THR A 82 -1.93 6.74 4.28
CA THR A 82 -1.91 5.30 3.92
C THR A 82 -3.31 4.67 4.04
N ALA A 83 -4.06 5.01 5.10
CA ALA A 83 -5.41 4.49 5.30
C ALA A 83 -6.38 4.95 4.21
N GLU A 84 -6.28 6.18 3.74
CA GLU A 84 -7.11 6.71 2.64
C GLU A 84 -6.76 6.06 1.32
N ARG A 85 -5.48 5.92 1.00
CA ARG A 85 -5.01 5.23 -0.21
C ARG A 85 -5.46 3.76 -0.24
N VAL A 86 -5.29 3.05 0.88
CA VAL A 86 -5.75 1.66 1.01
C VAL A 86 -7.26 1.57 0.88
N ARG A 87 -8.02 2.49 1.50
CA ARG A 87 -9.48 2.50 1.40
C ARG A 87 -9.94 2.70 -0.05
N ALA A 88 -9.32 3.62 -0.77
CA ALA A 88 -9.58 3.84 -2.20
C ALA A 88 -9.21 2.60 -3.05
N ALA A 89 -8.11 1.91 -2.75
CA ALA A 89 -7.71 0.70 -3.45
C ALA A 89 -8.65 -0.49 -3.20
N LEU A 90 -9.36 -0.48 -2.07
CA LEU A 90 -10.37 -1.50 -1.75
C LEU A 90 -11.73 -1.25 -2.43
N ASP A 91 -11.93 -0.09 -3.05
CA ASP A 91 -13.15 0.18 -3.81
C ASP A 91 -13.29 -0.82 -4.96
N GLY A 92 -14.45 -1.48 -5.00
CA GLY A 92 -14.71 -2.58 -5.94
C GLY A 92 -14.25 -3.97 -5.47
N HIS A 93 -13.51 -4.09 -4.35
CA HIS A 93 -13.22 -5.36 -3.71
C HIS A 93 -14.25 -5.68 -2.62
N PRO A 94 -14.59 -6.96 -2.42
CA PRO A 94 -15.50 -7.37 -1.35
C PRO A 94 -14.77 -7.38 0.01
N ALA A 95 -14.21 -6.25 0.40
CA ALA A 95 -13.42 -6.08 1.62
C ALA A 95 -13.68 -4.72 2.27
N GLU A 96 -13.36 -4.62 3.54
CA GLU A 96 -13.35 -3.36 4.28
C GLU A 96 -12.05 -3.22 5.06
N LEU A 97 -11.54 -1.98 5.16
CA LEU A 97 -10.37 -1.66 5.96
C LEU A 97 -10.77 -1.63 7.44
N LEU A 98 -10.06 -2.38 8.28
CA LEU A 98 -10.22 -2.38 9.74
C LEU A 98 -9.22 -1.43 10.41
N SER A 99 -7.93 -1.60 10.12
CA SER A 99 -6.87 -0.74 10.67
C SER A 99 -5.64 -0.70 9.76
N VAL A 100 -4.83 0.35 9.98
CA VAL A 100 -3.47 0.50 9.42
C VAL A 100 -2.57 0.90 10.58
N GLU A 101 -1.70 0.02 11.03
CA GLU A 101 -0.85 0.24 12.19
C GLU A 101 0.50 -0.45 12.01
N GLY A 102 1.59 0.27 12.26
CA GLY A 102 2.94 -0.29 12.25
C GLY A 102 3.33 -1.01 10.95
N GLY A 103 2.88 -0.52 9.79
CA GLY A 103 3.13 -1.16 8.49
C GLY A 103 2.27 -2.41 8.24
N VAL A 104 1.27 -2.69 9.09
CA VAL A 104 0.32 -3.79 8.93
C VAL A 104 -1.05 -3.23 8.58
N VAL A 105 -1.63 -3.70 7.49
CA VAL A 105 -3.01 -3.40 7.08
C VAL A 105 -3.90 -4.59 7.43
N ARG A 106 -4.95 -4.34 8.20
CA ARG A 106 -5.98 -5.34 8.48
C ARG A 106 -7.23 -5.06 7.66
N VAL A 107 -7.66 -6.05 6.91
CA VAL A 107 -8.88 -5.99 6.11
C VAL A 107 -9.81 -7.16 6.44
N ARG A 108 -11.11 -6.93 6.36
CA ARG A 108 -12.12 -7.97 6.52
C ARG A 108 -12.85 -8.20 5.21
N LEU A 109 -12.98 -9.46 4.79
CA LEU A 109 -13.79 -9.80 3.63
C LEU A 109 -15.27 -9.60 3.92
N LYS A 110 -15.99 -9.01 2.96
CA LYS A 110 -17.46 -8.87 2.98
C LYS A 110 -18.08 -10.06 2.24
N GLY A 111 -19.02 -10.72 2.87
CA GLY A 111 -19.79 -11.81 2.25
C GLY A 111 -19.14 -13.20 2.37
N ALA A 112 -19.97 -14.19 2.32
CA ALA A 112 -19.58 -15.61 2.43
C ALA A 112 -19.24 -16.17 1.05
N CYS A 113 -18.07 -15.89 0.50
CA CYS A 113 -17.54 -16.69 -0.60
C CYS A 113 -17.17 -18.06 -0.07
N GLY A 114 -18.07 -19.05 -0.28
CA GLY A 114 -17.98 -20.37 0.32
C GLY A 114 -16.86 -21.27 -0.20
N CYS A 115 -16.17 -20.92 -1.29
CA CYS A 115 -15.13 -21.74 -1.89
C CYS A 115 -13.73 -21.28 -1.46
N PRO A 116 -12.86 -22.19 -0.97
CA PRO A 116 -11.49 -21.85 -0.58
C PRO A 116 -10.67 -21.22 -1.71
N SER A 117 -10.82 -21.69 -2.94
CA SER A 117 -10.12 -21.17 -4.12
C SER A 117 -10.50 -19.71 -4.44
N SER A 118 -11.77 -19.36 -4.35
CA SER A 118 -12.22 -17.98 -4.58
C SER A 118 -11.67 -17.02 -3.52
N ARG A 119 -11.48 -17.49 -2.29
CA ARG A 119 -10.89 -16.67 -1.21
C ARG A 119 -9.43 -16.35 -1.49
N ILE A 120 -8.64 -17.33 -1.94
CA ILE A 120 -7.23 -17.14 -2.29
C ILE A 120 -7.11 -16.05 -3.36
N THR A 121 -7.87 -16.17 -4.45
CA THR A 121 -7.83 -15.21 -5.56
C THR A 121 -8.23 -13.79 -5.12
N VAL A 122 -9.24 -13.66 -4.25
CA VAL A 122 -9.67 -12.36 -3.72
C VAL A 122 -8.60 -11.78 -2.81
N THR A 123 -8.00 -12.59 -1.93
CA THR A 123 -6.91 -12.16 -1.04
C THR A 123 -5.72 -11.64 -1.84
N GLU A 124 -5.23 -12.40 -2.81
CA GLU A 124 -4.12 -12.00 -3.69
C GLU A 124 -4.44 -10.72 -4.49
N SER A 125 -5.69 -10.54 -4.90
CA SER A 125 -6.13 -9.32 -5.59
C SER A 125 -6.08 -8.11 -4.68
N ILE A 126 -6.53 -8.26 -3.42
CA ILE A 126 -6.48 -7.22 -2.39
C ILE A 126 -5.03 -6.87 -2.05
N GLU A 127 -4.18 -7.87 -1.80
CA GLU A 127 -2.76 -7.65 -1.50
C GLU A 127 -2.05 -6.89 -2.62
N ARG A 128 -2.29 -7.27 -3.88
CA ARG A 128 -1.73 -6.55 -5.04
C ARG A 128 -2.27 -5.14 -5.18
N ALA A 129 -3.54 -4.90 -4.90
CA ALA A 129 -4.13 -3.57 -4.93
C ALA A 129 -3.52 -2.66 -3.86
N ILE A 130 -3.34 -3.17 -2.64
CA ILE A 130 -2.72 -2.44 -1.53
C ILE A 130 -1.24 -2.17 -1.80
N ALA A 131 -0.47 -3.17 -2.23
CA ALA A 131 0.97 -3.04 -2.53
C ALA A 131 1.25 -1.96 -3.59
N ARG A 132 0.31 -1.74 -4.52
CA ARG A 132 0.45 -0.72 -5.56
C ARG A 132 0.34 0.71 -5.03
N VAL A 133 -0.52 0.95 -4.04
CA VAL A 133 -0.83 2.29 -3.53
C VAL A 133 -0.16 2.61 -2.20
N ALA A 134 0.33 1.60 -1.51
CA ALA A 134 0.94 1.70 -0.20
C ALA A 134 2.17 0.76 -0.09
N PRO A 135 3.26 1.05 -0.83
CA PRO A 135 4.47 0.22 -0.83
C PRO A 135 5.16 0.15 0.55
N GLU A 136 4.88 1.09 1.44
CA GLU A 136 5.34 1.09 2.83
C GLU A 136 4.66 0.04 3.72
N VAL A 137 3.58 -0.60 3.23
CA VAL A 137 2.89 -1.67 3.96
C VAL A 137 3.69 -2.95 3.87
N ALA A 138 4.18 -3.41 5.02
CA ALA A 138 4.98 -4.63 5.12
C ALA A 138 4.13 -5.91 5.09
N ARG A 139 2.86 -5.84 5.55
CA ARG A 139 1.97 -6.99 5.64
C ARG A 139 0.50 -6.62 5.55
N VAL A 140 -0.28 -7.50 4.91
CA VAL A 140 -1.74 -7.43 4.85
C VAL A 140 -2.34 -8.64 5.55
N ASP A 141 -3.11 -8.39 6.61
CA ASP A 141 -3.85 -9.42 7.35
C ASP A 141 -5.31 -9.43 6.87
N VAL A 142 -5.72 -10.53 6.23
CA VAL A 142 -7.07 -10.68 5.69
C VAL A 142 -7.91 -11.55 6.61
N GLU A 143 -8.86 -10.92 7.31
CA GLU A 143 -9.81 -11.62 8.16
C GLU A 143 -10.99 -12.19 7.37
N SER A 144 -11.38 -13.39 7.74
CA SER A 144 -12.62 -13.98 7.23
C SER A 144 -13.85 -13.21 7.74
N PRO A 145 -14.95 -13.17 6.99
CA PRO A 145 -16.19 -12.61 7.50
C PRO A 145 -16.60 -13.33 8.78
N VAL A 146 -16.98 -12.55 9.78
CA VAL A 146 -17.58 -13.13 11.00
C VAL A 146 -18.84 -13.86 10.57
N ARG A 147 -18.84 -15.18 10.70
CA ARG A 147 -20.10 -15.93 10.61
C ARG A 147 -20.86 -15.59 11.89
N ASP A 148 -21.91 -14.78 11.78
CA ASP A 148 -22.89 -14.71 12.84
C ASP A 148 -23.27 -16.15 13.16
N ALA A 149 -23.11 -16.53 14.43
CA ALA A 149 -23.44 -17.87 14.90
C ALA A 149 -24.90 -18.13 14.51
N VAL A 150 -25.09 -18.96 13.48
CA VAL A 150 -26.42 -19.40 13.12
C VAL A 150 -26.93 -20.14 14.34
N THR A 151 -27.87 -19.51 15.03
CA THR A 151 -28.60 -20.15 16.14
C THR A 151 -29.22 -21.41 15.53
N LEU A 152 -28.65 -22.56 15.87
CA LEU A 152 -29.19 -23.85 15.45
C LEU A 152 -30.61 -23.92 16.01
N LEU A 153 -31.60 -23.79 15.13
CA LEU A 153 -32.99 -24.05 15.50
C LEU A 153 -33.06 -25.50 16.01
N GLN A 154 -33.23 -25.66 17.31
CA GLN A 154 -33.54 -26.96 17.90
C GLN A 154 -34.86 -27.43 17.29
N ILE A 155 -34.80 -28.43 16.43
CA ILE A 155 -35.99 -29.14 15.96
C ILE A 155 -36.48 -29.96 17.15
N GLY A 156 -37.45 -29.40 17.85
CA GLY A 156 -38.11 -30.07 18.97
C GLY A 156 -38.78 -31.34 18.48
N ARG A 157 -38.43 -32.49 19.09
CA ARG A 157 -39.13 -33.74 18.90
C ARG A 157 -40.59 -33.56 19.36
N ARG A 158 -41.53 -33.86 18.45
CA ARG A 158 -42.95 -33.92 18.77
C ARG A 158 -43.17 -35.11 19.69
N PRO A 159 -43.81 -34.94 20.86
CA PRO A 159 -44.18 -36.10 21.69
C PRO A 159 -45.29 -36.92 21.01
N ALA A 160 -45.27 -38.26 21.26
CA ALA A 160 -46.23 -39.23 20.73
C ALA A 160 -47.59 -39.11 21.46
#